data_503ccc86d0b0bb985f078f5ef7786e7b
#
_entry.id   503ccc86d0b0bb985f078f5ef7786e7b
#
_cell.length_a   1.000
_cell.length_b   1.000
_cell.length_c   1.000
_cell.angle_alpha   90.00
_cell.angle_beta   90.00
_cell.angle_gamma   90.00
#
_symmetry.space_group_name_H-M   'P 1'
#
loop_
_entity.id
_entity.type
_entity.pdbx_description
1 polymer ?
#
loop_
_entity_poly.entity_id
_entity_poly.type
_entity_poly.pdbx_seq_one_letter_code
_entity_poly.pdbx_strand_id
1 'polypeptide(L)'
;GWEAVFVDDNSGDGTAEEARRIGQTDPRIRVIQRIGRRGLASAAIEGMCATAAPFVAVMDADHQHDPALLNDMLAAVKSGDYDLAYASRFAVGGNADGLSSKGRETGSRIANALARKLTGTELTDAMSGFFLLRTDQLRKQAGDLSGIGFKIMLDILATAEPRLRVKEFPLKFAERLSGESKLDNGVVLDFVAGLMDRYIGRWVPVRFALFGLVGGLGVFVHMAVLAALYWPQEIGFGWAQATATMVAMTFNFWLNNLLTYRDKKLGGASAMFWGWLKFCGACAVGAFANVAVATVLNDQGLVWWAAALVGVAIASVWNYALSSKFVWGRFR
;
A
#
# COMPACT_ATOMS: atom_id res chain seq x y z
N GLY A 1 -7.39 8.48 33.30
CA GLY A 1 -8.04 9.30 32.28
C GLY A 1 -7.74 8.74 30.88
N TRP A 2 -8.53 9.11 29.92
CA TRP A 2 -8.37 8.76 28.50
C TRP A 2 -8.62 9.98 27.64
N GLU A 3 -8.08 10.00 26.44
CA GLU A 3 -8.40 10.93 25.35
C GLU A 3 -8.63 10.13 24.06
N ALA A 4 -9.41 10.68 23.13
CA ALA A 4 -9.60 10.14 21.79
C ALA A 4 -9.17 11.18 20.74
N VAL A 5 -8.28 10.79 19.87
CA VAL A 5 -7.80 11.61 18.77
C VAL A 5 -8.36 11.07 17.46
N PHE A 6 -9.34 11.76 16.88
CA PHE A 6 -9.87 11.45 15.57
C PHE A 6 -8.95 12.02 14.49
N VAL A 7 -8.44 11.17 13.62
CA VAL A 7 -7.63 11.60 12.49
C VAL A 7 -8.41 11.42 11.20
N ASP A 8 -8.76 12.54 10.58
CA ASP A 8 -9.62 12.58 9.40
C ASP A 8 -8.86 13.05 8.16
N ASP A 9 -8.93 12.28 7.09
CA ASP A 9 -8.27 12.56 5.81
C ASP A 9 -9.10 13.51 4.91
N ASN A 10 -9.70 14.52 5.53
CA ASN A 10 -10.54 15.51 4.88
C ASN A 10 -11.77 14.87 4.23
N SER A 11 -12.51 14.12 5.01
CA SER A 11 -13.77 13.50 4.60
C SER A 11 -14.84 14.56 4.29
N GLY A 12 -15.57 14.35 3.20
CA GLY A 12 -16.63 15.29 2.79
C GLY A 12 -17.99 15.03 3.46
N ASP A 13 -18.06 14.12 4.44
CA ASP A 13 -19.26 13.67 5.11
C ASP A 13 -19.56 14.39 6.44
N GLY A 14 -18.73 15.39 6.82
CA GLY A 14 -18.89 16.14 8.06
C GLY A 14 -18.30 15.46 9.31
N THR A 15 -17.58 14.35 9.18
CA THR A 15 -16.98 13.62 10.32
C THR A 15 -16.07 14.53 11.17
N ALA A 16 -15.18 15.32 10.54
CA ALA A 16 -14.28 16.21 11.28
C ALA A 16 -15.01 17.32 12.02
N GLU A 17 -16.06 17.88 11.42
CA GLU A 17 -16.89 18.93 12.00
C GLU A 17 -17.66 18.41 13.22
N GLU A 18 -18.25 17.23 13.13
CA GLU A 18 -18.98 16.63 14.23
C GLU A 18 -18.03 16.28 15.40
N ALA A 19 -16.89 15.70 15.13
CA ALA A 19 -15.90 15.42 16.17
C ALA A 19 -15.39 16.71 16.85
N ARG A 20 -15.21 17.82 16.11
CA ARG A 20 -14.89 19.13 16.70
C ARG A 20 -16.02 19.66 17.58
N ARG A 21 -17.28 19.52 17.13
CA ARG A 21 -18.46 19.94 17.90
C ARG A 21 -18.51 19.24 19.26
N ILE A 22 -18.24 17.93 19.27
CA ILE A 22 -18.18 17.15 20.52
C ILE A 22 -16.99 17.62 21.38
N GLY A 23 -15.83 17.87 20.77
CA GLY A 23 -14.65 18.36 21.46
C GLY A 23 -14.78 19.72 22.14
N GLN A 24 -15.78 20.54 21.73
CA GLN A 24 -16.10 21.81 22.41
C GLN A 24 -16.72 21.58 23.80
N THR A 25 -17.40 20.45 23.99
CA THR A 25 -18.08 20.09 25.26
C THR A 25 -17.29 19.05 26.05
N ASP A 26 -16.46 18.22 25.38
CA ASP A 26 -15.63 17.20 26.01
C ASP A 26 -14.16 17.37 25.57
N PRO A 27 -13.28 17.93 26.45
CA PRO A 27 -11.90 18.19 26.10
C PRO A 27 -11.05 16.93 25.86
N ARG A 28 -11.59 15.75 26.15
CA ARG A 28 -10.94 14.47 25.85
C ARG A 28 -11.02 14.12 24.36
N ILE A 29 -11.89 14.77 23.60
CA ILE A 29 -12.07 14.55 22.16
C ILE A 29 -11.25 15.59 21.37
N ARG A 30 -10.36 15.10 20.54
CA ARG A 30 -9.49 15.92 19.69
C ARG A 30 -9.59 15.49 18.24
N VAL A 31 -9.37 16.43 17.31
CA VAL A 31 -9.44 16.15 15.87
C VAL A 31 -8.18 16.65 15.20
N ILE A 32 -7.61 15.80 14.36
CA ILE A 32 -6.53 16.13 13.41
C ILE A 32 -7.12 15.97 12.01
N GLN A 33 -7.41 17.08 11.35
CA GLN A 33 -7.84 17.05 9.94
C GLN A 33 -6.64 17.19 9.02
N ARG A 34 -6.41 16.19 8.17
CA ARG A 34 -5.27 16.09 7.27
C ARG A 34 -5.67 16.55 5.87
N ILE A 35 -5.24 17.75 5.48
CA ILE A 35 -5.55 18.33 4.17
C ILE A 35 -4.44 17.95 3.17
N GLY A 36 -4.84 17.41 2.01
CA GLY A 36 -3.91 17.04 0.93
C GLY A 36 -3.06 15.79 1.18
N ARG A 37 -3.32 15.08 2.28
CA ARG A 37 -2.67 13.81 2.63
C ARG A 37 -3.74 12.74 2.85
N ARG A 38 -3.47 11.51 2.46
CA ARG A 38 -4.37 10.37 2.67
C ARG A 38 -3.58 9.10 2.97
N GLY A 39 -4.14 8.25 3.79
CA GLY A 39 -3.59 6.92 4.09
C GLY A 39 -3.74 6.53 5.54
N LEU A 40 -4.35 5.35 5.78
CA LEU A 40 -4.70 4.88 7.11
C LEU A 40 -3.47 4.72 8.03
N ALA A 41 -2.39 4.11 7.53
CA ALA A 41 -1.17 3.92 8.34
C ALA A 41 -0.56 5.25 8.77
N SER A 42 -0.40 6.20 7.86
CA SER A 42 0.14 7.52 8.19
C SER A 42 -0.79 8.32 9.09
N ALA A 43 -2.12 8.16 8.97
CA ALA A 43 -3.09 8.77 9.88
C ALA A 43 -2.97 8.19 11.30
N ALA A 44 -2.86 6.87 11.41
CA ALA A 44 -2.68 6.20 12.70
C ALA A 44 -1.37 6.62 13.37
N ILE A 45 -0.24 6.69 12.64
CA ILE A 45 1.04 7.17 13.18
C ILE A 45 0.91 8.60 13.72
N GLU A 46 0.29 9.50 12.95
CA GLU A 46 0.11 10.89 13.34
C GLU A 46 -0.76 11.02 14.59
N GLY A 47 -1.87 10.27 14.66
CA GLY A 47 -2.72 10.21 15.83
C GLY A 47 -2.02 9.64 17.06
N MET A 48 -1.30 8.54 16.91
CA MET A 48 -0.54 7.92 18.00
C MET A 48 0.59 8.82 18.54
N CYS A 49 1.22 9.59 17.67
CA CYS A 49 2.28 10.53 18.05
C CYS A 49 1.74 11.82 18.68
N ALA A 50 0.47 12.14 18.50
CA ALA A 50 -0.16 13.37 18.98
C ALA A 50 -0.55 13.33 20.48
N THR A 51 -0.33 12.22 21.16
CA THR A 51 -0.65 12.06 22.60
C THR A 51 0.60 12.05 23.48
N ALA A 52 0.46 12.53 24.73
CA ALA A 52 1.45 12.36 25.79
C ALA A 52 1.15 11.15 26.70
N ALA A 53 0.05 10.43 26.47
CA ALA A 53 -0.34 9.29 27.25
C ALA A 53 0.72 8.17 27.21
N PRO A 54 0.93 7.39 28.29
CA PRO A 54 1.93 6.32 28.34
C PRO A 54 1.54 5.10 27.48
N PHE A 55 0.27 4.97 27.14
CA PHE A 55 -0.27 3.92 26.30
C PHE A 55 -1.12 4.54 25.18
N VAL A 56 -1.08 3.95 24.02
CA VAL A 56 -1.84 4.38 22.85
C VAL A 56 -2.51 3.19 22.20
N ALA A 57 -3.76 3.37 21.78
CA ALA A 57 -4.51 2.37 21.03
C ALA A 57 -4.94 2.93 19.68
N VAL A 58 -5.04 2.06 18.69
CA VAL A 58 -5.67 2.32 17.41
C VAL A 58 -6.91 1.46 17.29
N MET A 59 -8.00 2.05 16.80
CA MET A 59 -9.28 1.37 16.60
C MET A 59 -9.98 2.02 15.40
N ASP A 60 -10.58 1.22 14.53
CA ASP A 60 -11.44 1.73 13.46
C ASP A 60 -12.76 2.29 14.05
N ALA A 61 -13.24 3.38 13.47
CA ALA A 61 -14.44 4.10 13.94
C ALA A 61 -15.75 3.64 13.24
N ASP A 62 -15.82 2.38 12.77
CA ASP A 62 -16.93 1.83 11.99
C ASP A 62 -17.88 0.94 12.81
N HIS A 63 -17.76 0.98 14.13
CA HIS A 63 -18.53 0.19 15.10
C HIS A 63 -18.31 -1.34 15.03
N GLN A 64 -17.32 -1.81 14.30
CA GLN A 64 -17.02 -3.23 14.22
C GLN A 64 -16.16 -3.72 15.38
N HIS A 65 -15.47 -2.81 16.08
CA HIS A 65 -14.62 -3.08 17.23
C HIS A 65 -15.35 -2.77 18.55
N ASP A 66 -15.30 -3.71 19.49
CA ASP A 66 -15.84 -3.50 20.85
C ASP A 66 -14.84 -2.70 21.71
N PRO A 67 -15.12 -1.44 22.07
CA PRO A 67 -14.20 -0.63 22.87
C PRO A 67 -13.99 -1.18 24.31
N ALA A 68 -14.86 -2.04 24.82
CA ALA A 68 -14.68 -2.65 26.15
C ALA A 68 -13.39 -3.47 26.24
N LEU A 69 -12.95 -4.06 25.11
CA LEU A 69 -11.72 -4.84 25.02
C LEU A 69 -10.45 -4.02 25.31
N LEU A 70 -10.51 -2.68 25.18
CA LEU A 70 -9.41 -1.79 25.53
C LEU A 70 -8.97 -1.92 26.99
N ASN A 71 -9.91 -2.23 27.92
CA ASN A 71 -9.58 -2.38 29.33
C ASN A 71 -8.69 -3.60 29.57
N ASP A 72 -9.00 -4.73 28.94
CA ASP A 72 -8.23 -5.96 29.07
C ASP A 72 -6.87 -5.84 28.37
N MET A 73 -6.84 -5.22 27.19
CA MET A 73 -5.61 -4.94 26.46
C MET A 73 -4.69 -3.99 27.25
N LEU A 74 -5.25 -2.95 27.88
CA LEU A 74 -4.50 -2.03 28.72
C LEU A 74 -3.96 -2.73 29.97
N ALA A 75 -4.74 -3.57 30.62
CA ALA A 75 -4.30 -4.34 31.79
C ALA A 75 -3.12 -5.24 31.43
N ALA A 76 -3.17 -5.93 30.29
CA ALA A 76 -2.10 -6.80 29.82
C ALA A 76 -0.79 -6.05 29.52
N VAL A 77 -0.88 -4.87 28.87
CA VAL A 77 0.34 -4.08 28.54
C VAL A 77 0.86 -3.32 29.77
N LYS A 78 -0.03 -2.91 30.68
CA LYS A 78 0.32 -2.22 31.93
C LYS A 78 1.01 -3.14 32.93
N SER A 79 0.75 -4.47 32.91
CA SER A 79 1.45 -5.43 33.78
C SER A 79 2.96 -5.44 33.54
N GLY A 80 3.40 -5.07 32.33
CA GLY A 80 4.79 -5.13 31.90
C GLY A 80 5.20 -6.47 31.28
N ASP A 81 4.30 -7.46 31.25
CA ASP A 81 4.54 -8.76 30.62
C ASP A 81 4.51 -8.68 29.08
N TYR A 82 3.74 -7.73 28.55
CA TYR A 82 3.54 -7.51 27.12
C TYR A 82 3.81 -6.06 26.74
N ASP A 83 4.31 -5.87 25.52
CA ASP A 83 4.63 -4.55 24.97
C ASP A 83 3.54 -4.05 24.04
N LEU A 84 2.78 -5.00 23.43
CA LEU A 84 1.66 -4.76 22.54
C LEU A 84 0.56 -5.78 22.80
N ALA A 85 -0.70 -5.33 22.79
CA ALA A 85 -1.89 -6.18 22.78
C ALA A 85 -2.72 -5.88 21.52
N TYR A 86 -3.30 -6.91 20.91
CA TYR A 86 -4.16 -6.73 19.74
C TYR A 86 -5.38 -7.63 19.77
N ALA A 87 -6.42 -7.20 19.10
CA ALA A 87 -7.67 -7.93 18.94
C ALA A 87 -7.64 -8.76 17.65
N SER A 88 -7.94 -10.06 17.72
CA SER A 88 -7.90 -10.97 16.61
C SER A 88 -9.26 -11.61 16.35
N ARG A 89 -9.68 -11.62 15.10
CA ARG A 89 -10.89 -12.31 14.61
C ARG A 89 -10.70 -13.82 14.57
N PHE A 90 -9.45 -14.29 14.54
CA PHE A 90 -9.08 -15.70 14.39
C PHE A 90 -8.56 -16.33 15.69
N ALA A 91 -8.52 -15.58 16.79
CA ALA A 91 -8.24 -16.12 18.12
C ALA A 91 -9.35 -17.08 18.57
N VAL A 92 -9.03 -18.00 19.47
CA VAL A 92 -10.02 -18.89 20.07
C VAL A 92 -11.08 -18.07 20.80
N GLY A 93 -12.34 -18.15 20.36
CA GLY A 93 -13.45 -17.32 20.83
C GLY A 93 -13.68 -16.02 20.06
N GLY A 94 -12.86 -15.73 19.06
CA GLY A 94 -13.13 -14.67 18.08
C GLY A 94 -14.15 -15.11 17.03
N ASN A 95 -14.70 -14.15 16.30
CA ASN A 95 -15.66 -14.40 15.23
C ASN A 95 -15.25 -13.65 13.97
N ALA A 96 -15.14 -14.37 12.87
CA ALA A 96 -14.83 -13.85 11.54
C ALA A 96 -16.03 -13.88 10.57
N ASP A 97 -17.27 -14.05 11.08
CA ASP A 97 -18.49 -14.22 10.27
C ASP A 97 -18.80 -13.00 9.37
N GLY A 98 -18.26 -11.83 9.68
CA GLY A 98 -18.30 -10.65 8.80
C GLY A 98 -17.41 -10.73 7.56
N LEU A 99 -16.63 -11.81 7.36
CA LEU A 99 -15.76 -12.03 6.19
C LEU A 99 -16.49 -12.86 5.13
N SER A 100 -17.12 -12.22 4.19
CA SER A 100 -18.13 -12.78 3.27
C SER A 100 -17.60 -13.62 2.09
N SER A 101 -16.34 -14.13 2.05
CA SER A 101 -15.92 -15.05 0.97
C SER A 101 -14.72 -15.94 1.31
N LYS A 102 -14.75 -17.21 0.80
CA LYS A 102 -13.63 -18.18 0.92
C LYS A 102 -12.30 -17.68 0.38
N GLY A 103 -12.29 -16.80 -0.64
CA GLY A 103 -11.08 -16.20 -1.19
C GLY A 103 -10.39 -15.26 -0.20
N ARG A 104 -11.14 -14.56 0.66
CA ARG A 104 -10.61 -13.69 1.70
C ARG A 104 -9.93 -14.48 2.83
N GLU A 105 -10.45 -15.65 3.16
CA GLU A 105 -9.86 -16.53 4.17
C GLU A 105 -8.48 -17.06 3.72
N THR A 106 -8.38 -17.50 2.46
CA THR A 106 -7.10 -17.96 1.90
C THR A 106 -6.07 -16.83 1.80
N GLY A 107 -6.47 -15.64 1.35
CA GLY A 107 -5.61 -14.46 1.32
C GLY A 107 -5.12 -14.06 2.71
N SER A 108 -5.98 -14.13 3.73
CA SER A 108 -5.63 -13.86 5.13
C SER A 108 -4.62 -14.89 5.68
N ARG A 109 -4.77 -16.17 5.35
CA ARG A 109 -3.83 -17.23 5.77
C ARG A 109 -2.43 -17.02 5.20
N ILE A 110 -2.34 -16.68 3.90
CA ILE A 110 -1.07 -16.37 3.25
C ILE A 110 -0.44 -15.12 3.89
N ALA A 111 -1.24 -14.08 4.10
CA ALA A 111 -0.80 -12.85 4.74
C ALA A 111 -0.25 -13.11 6.16
N ASN A 112 -0.94 -13.92 6.96
CA ASN A 112 -0.52 -14.27 8.30
C ASN A 112 0.77 -15.13 8.31
N ALA A 113 0.94 -16.04 7.35
CA ALA A 113 2.16 -16.85 7.22
C ALA A 113 3.38 -15.97 6.86
N LEU A 114 3.20 -15.03 5.92
CA LEU A 114 4.24 -14.06 5.55
C LEU A 114 4.55 -13.10 6.69
N ALA A 115 3.52 -12.63 7.41
CA ALA A 115 3.68 -11.75 8.57
C ALA A 115 4.47 -12.44 9.70
N ARG A 116 4.19 -13.71 9.99
CA ARG A 116 4.96 -14.51 10.98
C ARG A 116 6.43 -14.63 10.59
N LYS A 117 6.71 -14.88 9.31
CA LYS A 117 8.10 -14.93 8.82
C LYS A 117 8.82 -13.59 8.97
N LEU A 118 8.10 -12.48 8.76
CA LEU A 118 8.63 -11.13 8.83
C LEU A 118 8.91 -10.68 10.27
N THR A 119 7.91 -10.82 11.14
CA THR A 119 7.97 -10.32 12.51
C THR A 119 8.64 -11.30 13.46
N GLY A 120 8.71 -12.59 13.09
CA GLY A 120 9.12 -13.69 13.97
C GLY A 120 8.19 -13.90 15.17
N THR A 121 6.96 -13.34 15.10
CA THR A 121 5.92 -13.43 16.13
C THR A 121 4.76 -14.22 15.57
N GLU A 122 4.21 -15.13 16.37
CA GLU A 122 3.00 -15.86 16.02
C GLU A 122 1.80 -14.91 16.09
N LEU A 123 1.26 -14.59 14.92
CA LEU A 123 0.08 -13.75 14.78
C LEU A 123 -1.02 -14.54 14.09
N THR A 124 -2.22 -14.55 14.67
CA THR A 124 -3.38 -15.14 14.02
C THR A 124 -4.10 -14.15 13.12
N ASP A 125 -4.00 -12.83 13.40
CA ASP A 125 -4.56 -11.74 12.62
C ASP A 125 -3.58 -10.60 12.43
N ALA A 126 -2.64 -10.76 11.50
CA ALA A 126 -1.67 -9.71 11.14
C ALA A 126 -2.33 -8.47 10.49
N MET A 127 -3.62 -8.59 10.14
CA MET A 127 -4.41 -7.56 9.48
C MET A 127 -5.26 -6.75 10.46
N SER A 128 -5.14 -6.99 11.76
CA SER A 128 -5.93 -6.28 12.76
C SER A 128 -5.65 -4.78 12.76
N GLY A 129 -6.71 -3.98 12.70
CA GLY A 129 -6.70 -2.53 12.92
C GLY A 129 -6.94 -2.12 14.37
N PHE A 130 -7.09 -3.10 15.29
CA PHE A 130 -7.38 -2.85 16.68
C PHE A 130 -6.26 -3.39 17.58
N PHE A 131 -5.43 -2.48 18.09
CA PHE A 131 -4.29 -2.81 18.93
C PHE A 131 -3.96 -1.70 19.92
N LEU A 132 -3.23 -2.03 20.97
CA LEU A 132 -2.75 -1.14 22.01
C LEU A 132 -1.29 -1.44 22.31
N LEU A 133 -0.48 -0.39 22.47
CA LEU A 133 0.93 -0.53 22.80
C LEU A 133 1.41 0.59 23.73
N ARG A 134 2.62 0.43 24.26
CA ARG A 134 3.30 1.48 25.02
C ARG A 134 3.77 2.58 24.08
N THR A 135 3.50 3.84 24.43
CA THR A 135 3.87 5.00 23.60
C THR A 135 5.39 5.17 23.47
N ASP A 136 6.17 4.77 24.51
CA ASP A 136 7.62 4.80 24.43
C ASP A 136 8.19 3.81 23.40
N GLN A 137 7.58 2.64 23.23
CA GLN A 137 7.95 1.68 22.20
C GLN A 137 7.62 2.20 20.79
N LEU A 138 6.48 2.85 20.62
CA LEU A 138 6.15 3.51 19.35
C LEU A 138 7.17 4.58 18.99
N ARG A 139 7.48 5.48 19.93
CA ARG A 139 8.38 6.62 19.68
C ARG A 139 9.79 6.21 19.30
N LYS A 140 10.30 5.09 19.82
CA LYS A 140 11.63 4.57 19.45
C LYS A 140 11.75 4.23 17.97
N GLN A 141 10.66 3.85 17.34
CA GLN A 141 10.65 3.35 15.97
C GLN A 141 9.81 4.19 14.99
N ALA A 142 9.17 5.27 15.47
CA ALA A 142 8.24 6.07 14.66
C ALA A 142 8.88 6.63 13.38
N GLY A 143 10.18 6.96 13.42
CA GLY A 143 10.93 7.45 12.27
C GLY A 143 11.21 6.39 11.19
N ASP A 144 11.14 5.12 11.55
CA ASP A 144 11.45 3.98 10.66
C ASP A 144 10.18 3.30 10.13
N LEU A 145 8.99 3.75 10.56
CA LEU A 145 7.72 3.24 10.06
C LEU A 145 7.47 3.73 8.63
N SER A 146 7.03 2.83 7.76
CA SER A 146 6.79 3.14 6.34
C SER A 146 5.64 4.14 6.13
N GLY A 147 4.65 4.12 7.02
CA GLY A 147 3.42 4.91 6.88
C GLY A 147 2.60 4.61 5.64
N ILE A 148 2.90 3.51 4.94
CA ILE A 148 2.27 3.11 3.67
C ILE A 148 1.29 1.96 3.93
N GLY A 149 0.11 2.03 3.29
CA GLY A 149 -0.88 0.97 3.34
C GLY A 149 -1.81 1.02 4.54
N PHE A 150 -2.38 -0.14 4.92
CA PHE A 150 -3.44 -0.26 5.93
C PHE A 150 -3.01 -1.04 7.19
N LYS A 151 -1.73 -1.35 7.38
CA LYS A 151 -1.26 -2.36 8.34
C LYS A 151 -0.19 -1.84 9.27
N ILE A 152 -0.55 -0.80 9.99
CA ILE A 152 0.37 -0.13 10.92
C ILE A 152 0.86 -1.07 12.04
N MET A 153 0.03 -1.97 12.56
CA MET A 153 0.43 -2.93 13.59
C MET A 153 1.57 -3.83 13.07
N LEU A 154 1.43 -4.36 11.85
CA LEU A 154 2.48 -5.21 11.26
C LEU A 154 3.78 -4.43 11.03
N ASP A 155 3.69 -3.17 10.59
CA ASP A 155 4.85 -2.30 10.39
C ASP A 155 5.58 -2.05 11.72
N ILE A 156 4.84 -1.75 12.80
CA ILE A 156 5.37 -1.62 14.15
C ILE A 156 6.09 -2.91 14.59
N LEU A 157 5.44 -4.07 14.46
CA LEU A 157 6.01 -5.36 14.89
C LEU A 157 7.25 -5.75 14.08
N ALA A 158 7.26 -5.42 12.79
CA ALA A 158 8.38 -5.72 11.92
C ALA A 158 9.57 -4.76 12.09
N THR A 159 9.33 -3.52 12.60
CA THR A 159 10.36 -2.51 12.83
C THR A 159 11.00 -2.64 14.21
N ALA A 160 10.27 -3.21 15.18
CA ALA A 160 10.71 -3.21 16.58
C ALA A 160 11.99 -4.02 16.83
N GLU A 161 12.98 -3.36 17.42
CA GLU A 161 14.19 -3.97 17.93
C GLU A 161 14.43 -3.49 19.38
N PRO A 162 14.43 -4.42 20.38
CA PRO A 162 14.14 -5.86 20.29
C PRO A 162 12.67 -6.14 19.94
N ARG A 163 12.37 -7.39 19.53
CA ARG A 163 11.00 -7.82 19.22
C ARG A 163 10.04 -7.58 20.36
N LEU A 164 8.85 -7.06 20.05
CA LEU A 164 7.82 -6.81 21.06
C LEU A 164 7.15 -8.13 21.50
N ARG A 165 6.90 -8.23 22.80
CA ARG A 165 6.08 -9.29 23.40
C ARG A 165 4.62 -8.96 23.17
N VAL A 166 3.90 -9.86 22.51
CA VAL A 166 2.54 -9.60 22.01
C VAL A 166 1.52 -10.46 22.75
N LYS A 167 0.38 -9.86 23.11
CA LYS A 167 -0.80 -10.55 23.65
C LYS A 167 -1.96 -10.43 22.69
N GLU A 168 -2.58 -11.56 22.40
CA GLU A 168 -3.76 -11.66 21.53
C GLU A 168 -5.03 -11.74 22.38
N PHE A 169 -6.08 -11.05 21.92
CA PHE A 169 -7.42 -11.09 22.51
C PHE A 169 -8.46 -11.47 21.45
N PRO A 170 -9.45 -12.29 21.77
CA PRO A 170 -10.51 -12.67 20.85
C PRO A 170 -11.41 -11.47 20.52
N LEU A 171 -11.55 -11.15 19.25
CA LEU A 171 -12.45 -10.11 18.75
C LEU A 171 -13.74 -10.72 18.22
N LYS A 172 -14.88 -10.35 18.80
CA LYS A 172 -16.19 -10.57 18.21
C LYS A 172 -16.46 -9.41 17.25
N PHE A 173 -16.23 -9.68 15.96
CA PHE A 173 -16.35 -8.67 14.92
C PHE A 173 -17.83 -8.43 14.60
N ALA A 174 -18.32 -7.24 14.94
CA ALA A 174 -19.71 -6.88 14.72
C ALA A 174 -20.02 -6.64 13.23
N GLU A 175 -21.27 -6.78 12.83
CA GLU A 175 -21.70 -6.35 11.50
C GLU A 175 -21.58 -4.84 11.38
N ARG A 176 -21.13 -4.38 10.20
CA ARG A 176 -20.97 -2.95 9.92
C ARG A 176 -22.32 -2.28 9.84
N LEU A 177 -22.52 -1.18 10.60
CA LEU A 177 -23.77 -0.43 10.62
C LEU A 177 -23.98 0.44 9.36
N SER A 178 -22.89 0.92 8.73
CA SER A 178 -22.94 1.75 7.52
C SER A 178 -21.62 1.72 6.75
N GLY A 179 -21.66 2.01 5.44
CA GLY A 179 -20.52 2.12 4.56
C GLY A 179 -20.16 0.83 3.80
N GLU A 180 -19.46 0.98 2.67
CA GLU A 180 -18.99 -0.15 1.86
C GLU A 180 -17.64 -0.66 2.36
N SER A 181 -17.43 -1.98 2.28
CA SER A 181 -16.13 -2.58 2.61
C SER A 181 -15.10 -2.16 1.57
N LYS A 182 -14.10 -1.38 1.98
CA LYS A 182 -12.91 -1.07 1.16
C LYS A 182 -11.95 -2.26 1.03
N LEU A 183 -12.30 -3.42 1.60
CA LEU A 183 -11.58 -4.68 1.45
C LEU A 183 -11.84 -5.28 0.06
N ASP A 184 -11.26 -4.66 -0.94
CA ASP A 184 -11.16 -5.16 -2.31
C ASP A 184 -9.85 -5.94 -2.50
N ASN A 185 -9.69 -6.65 -3.62
CA ASN A 185 -8.46 -7.36 -4.02
C ASN A 185 -7.19 -6.48 -3.91
N GLY A 186 -7.36 -5.16 -3.81
CA GLY A 186 -6.32 -4.19 -3.51
C GLY A 186 -5.62 -4.37 -2.16
N VAL A 187 -6.26 -4.95 -1.15
CA VAL A 187 -5.66 -5.11 0.20
C VAL A 187 -4.51 -6.12 0.20
N VAL A 188 -4.60 -7.18 -0.62
CA VAL A 188 -3.50 -8.14 -0.79
C VAL A 188 -2.32 -7.46 -1.49
N LEU A 189 -2.60 -6.63 -2.51
CA LEU A 189 -1.58 -5.87 -3.21
C LEU A 189 -0.91 -4.83 -2.31
N ASP A 190 -1.66 -4.17 -1.43
CA ASP A 190 -1.09 -3.25 -0.44
C ASP A 190 -0.23 -3.96 0.59
N PHE A 191 -0.61 -5.18 0.95
CA PHE A 191 0.20 -6.01 1.82
C PHE A 191 1.52 -6.41 1.15
N VAL A 192 1.46 -6.86 -0.08
CA VAL A 192 2.66 -7.18 -0.87
C VAL A 192 3.50 -5.93 -1.09
N ALA A 193 2.88 -4.79 -1.40
CA ALA A 193 3.58 -3.52 -1.55
C ALA A 193 4.27 -3.08 -0.26
N GLY A 194 3.60 -3.18 0.90
CA GLY A 194 4.20 -2.88 2.20
C GLY A 194 5.34 -3.83 2.57
N LEU A 195 5.21 -5.13 2.22
CA LEU A 195 6.30 -6.09 2.36
C LEU A 195 7.48 -5.75 1.45
N MET A 196 7.22 -5.42 0.19
CA MET A 196 8.27 -5.01 -0.76
C MET A 196 8.95 -3.74 -0.29
N ASP A 197 8.21 -2.77 0.26
CA ASP A 197 8.78 -1.54 0.82
C ASP A 197 9.77 -1.85 1.93
N ARG A 198 9.45 -2.78 2.79
CA ARG A 198 10.34 -3.17 3.89
C ARG A 198 11.62 -3.86 3.43
N TYR A 199 11.53 -4.76 2.43
CA TYR A 199 12.70 -5.51 1.96
C TYR A 199 13.55 -4.76 0.93
N ILE A 200 12.91 -4.02 0.05
CA ILE A 200 13.53 -3.40 -1.13
C ILE A 200 13.40 -1.87 -1.09
N GLY A 201 12.45 -1.31 -0.34
CA GLY A 201 12.09 0.12 -0.31
C GLY A 201 13.25 1.02 0.12
N ARG A 202 14.19 0.47 0.89
CA ARG A 202 15.45 1.13 1.26
C ARG A 202 16.35 1.42 0.03
N TRP A 203 16.24 0.61 -1.03
CA TRP A 203 17.06 0.69 -2.24
C TRP A 203 16.26 1.12 -3.46
N VAL A 204 15.00 0.69 -3.53
CA VAL A 204 14.13 0.88 -4.70
C VAL A 204 12.74 1.25 -4.23
N PRO A 205 12.20 2.43 -4.58
CA PRO A 205 10.82 2.79 -4.24
C PRO A 205 9.84 1.71 -4.72
N VAL A 206 8.93 1.27 -3.87
CA VAL A 206 7.96 0.20 -4.20
C VAL A 206 7.15 0.50 -5.45
N ARG A 207 6.79 1.75 -5.66
CA ARG A 207 6.10 2.16 -6.90
C ARG A 207 6.96 1.93 -8.14
N PHE A 208 8.28 2.14 -8.04
CA PHE A 208 9.20 1.84 -9.14
C PHE A 208 9.29 0.34 -9.40
N ALA A 209 9.37 -0.48 -8.34
CA ALA A 209 9.38 -1.94 -8.47
C ALA A 209 8.07 -2.47 -9.09
N LEU A 210 6.91 -1.96 -8.65
CA LEU A 210 5.61 -2.29 -9.25
C LEU A 210 5.52 -1.83 -10.72
N PHE A 211 6.00 -0.63 -11.01
CA PHE A 211 6.07 -0.13 -12.39
C PHE A 211 6.94 -1.02 -13.28
N GLY A 212 8.09 -1.46 -12.78
CA GLY A 212 8.97 -2.40 -13.47
C GLY A 212 8.33 -3.77 -13.67
N LEU A 213 7.60 -4.29 -12.67
CA LEU A 213 6.85 -5.55 -12.79
C LEU A 213 5.76 -5.46 -13.88
N VAL A 214 5.00 -4.37 -13.90
CA VAL A 214 4.00 -4.11 -14.94
C VAL A 214 4.66 -4.02 -16.31
N GLY A 215 5.82 -3.34 -16.41
CA GLY A 215 6.61 -3.28 -17.64
C GLY A 215 7.04 -4.67 -18.13
N GLY A 216 7.50 -5.53 -17.22
CA GLY A 216 7.83 -6.93 -17.52
C GLY A 216 6.64 -7.72 -18.05
N LEU A 217 5.46 -7.59 -17.44
CA LEU A 217 4.23 -8.20 -17.94
C LEU A 217 3.87 -7.69 -19.34
N GLY A 218 4.10 -6.40 -19.61
CA GLY A 218 3.90 -5.80 -20.91
C GLY A 218 4.74 -6.43 -22.02
N VAL A 219 5.95 -6.91 -21.70
CA VAL A 219 6.79 -7.65 -22.66
C VAL A 219 6.09 -8.95 -23.10
N PHE A 220 5.48 -9.70 -22.18
CA PHE A 220 4.73 -10.91 -22.54
C PHE A 220 3.53 -10.58 -23.43
N VAL A 221 2.79 -9.51 -23.10
CA VAL A 221 1.66 -9.06 -23.93
C VAL A 221 2.15 -8.65 -25.33
N HIS A 222 3.26 -7.89 -25.40
CA HIS A 222 3.87 -7.51 -26.66
C HIS A 222 4.22 -8.72 -27.53
N MET A 223 4.94 -9.70 -26.94
CA MET A 223 5.35 -10.90 -27.65
C MET A 223 4.16 -11.75 -28.12
N ALA A 224 3.13 -11.86 -27.27
CA ALA A 224 1.92 -12.61 -27.63
C ALA A 224 1.17 -11.98 -28.82
N VAL A 225 1.00 -10.65 -28.79
CA VAL A 225 0.34 -9.93 -29.87
C VAL A 225 1.18 -9.96 -31.14
N LEU A 226 2.49 -9.76 -31.03
CA LEU A 226 3.42 -9.82 -32.16
C LEU A 226 3.37 -11.21 -32.81
N ALA A 227 3.44 -12.28 -32.03
CA ALA A 227 3.34 -13.66 -32.53
C ALA A 227 1.99 -13.91 -33.23
N ALA A 228 0.88 -13.46 -32.64
CA ALA A 228 -0.44 -13.65 -33.21
C ALA A 228 -0.66 -12.92 -34.55
N LEU A 229 -0.03 -11.76 -34.71
CA LEU A 229 -0.17 -10.94 -35.94
C LEU A 229 0.85 -11.33 -37.03
N TYR A 230 2.05 -11.74 -36.64
CA TYR A 230 3.14 -12.03 -37.57
C TYR A 230 3.21 -13.48 -38.00
N TRP A 231 2.83 -14.43 -37.13
CA TRP A 231 2.89 -15.87 -37.43
C TRP A 231 2.04 -16.30 -38.65
N PRO A 232 0.81 -15.79 -38.84
CA PRO A 232 0.03 -16.11 -40.04
C PRO A 232 0.60 -15.54 -41.34
N GLN A 233 1.65 -14.70 -41.28
CA GLN A 233 2.28 -13.98 -42.42
C GLN A 233 1.33 -13.09 -43.25
N GLU A 234 0.17 -12.75 -42.69
CA GLU A 234 -0.81 -11.89 -43.31
C GLU A 234 -0.47 -10.39 -43.17
N ILE A 235 0.28 -10.06 -42.10
CA ILE A 235 0.63 -8.67 -41.77
C ILE A 235 2.15 -8.52 -41.77
N GLY A 236 2.65 -7.49 -42.49
CA GLY A 236 4.08 -7.17 -42.50
C GLY A 236 4.62 -6.87 -41.09
N PHE A 237 5.87 -7.32 -40.81
CA PHE A 237 6.50 -7.23 -39.51
C PHE A 237 6.41 -5.83 -38.88
N GLY A 238 6.60 -4.74 -39.66
CA GLY A 238 6.54 -3.37 -39.13
C GLY A 238 5.17 -3.00 -38.56
N TRP A 239 4.08 -3.41 -39.23
CA TRP A 239 2.73 -3.19 -38.72
C TRP A 239 2.39 -4.08 -37.53
N ALA A 240 2.80 -5.35 -37.55
CA ALA A 240 2.64 -6.26 -36.44
C ALA A 240 3.38 -5.75 -35.18
N GLN A 241 4.62 -5.27 -35.35
CA GLN A 241 5.45 -4.70 -34.29
C GLN A 241 4.82 -3.41 -33.71
N ALA A 242 4.37 -2.49 -34.57
CA ALA A 242 3.75 -1.24 -34.13
C ALA A 242 2.45 -1.51 -33.34
N THR A 243 1.62 -2.43 -33.83
CA THR A 243 0.38 -2.82 -33.15
C THR A 243 0.67 -3.49 -31.80
N ALA A 244 1.61 -4.43 -31.74
CA ALA A 244 2.02 -5.10 -30.50
C ALA A 244 2.54 -4.09 -29.47
N THR A 245 3.33 -3.10 -29.91
CA THR A 245 3.83 -2.03 -29.04
C THR A 245 2.69 -1.20 -28.47
N MET A 246 1.75 -0.77 -29.31
CA MET A 246 0.60 0.02 -28.85
C MET A 246 -0.30 -0.73 -27.87
N VAL A 247 -0.54 -2.01 -28.13
CA VAL A 247 -1.33 -2.86 -27.22
C VAL A 247 -0.61 -3.02 -25.87
N ALA A 248 0.71 -3.31 -25.90
CA ALA A 248 1.49 -3.45 -24.67
C ALA A 248 1.57 -2.13 -23.89
N MET A 249 1.73 -0.98 -24.54
CA MET A 249 1.72 0.34 -23.89
C MET A 249 0.35 0.63 -23.26
N THR A 250 -0.74 0.30 -23.95
CA THR A 250 -2.09 0.48 -23.43
C THR A 250 -2.36 -0.42 -22.24
N PHE A 251 -1.94 -1.68 -22.30
CA PHE A 251 -1.99 -2.62 -21.17
C PHE A 251 -1.19 -2.11 -19.98
N ASN A 252 0.05 -1.66 -20.19
CA ASN A 252 0.91 -1.12 -19.14
C ASN A 252 0.31 0.14 -18.50
N PHE A 253 -0.24 1.05 -19.29
CA PHE A 253 -0.95 2.22 -18.77
C PHE A 253 -2.12 1.82 -17.88
N TRP A 254 -2.99 0.93 -18.37
CA TRP A 254 -4.15 0.47 -17.64
C TRP A 254 -3.77 -0.23 -16.33
N LEU A 255 -2.79 -1.12 -16.40
CA LEU A 255 -2.34 -1.89 -15.21
C LEU A 255 -1.62 -0.99 -14.19
N ASN A 256 -0.81 -0.03 -14.64
CA ASN A 256 -0.19 0.96 -13.76
C ASN A 256 -1.24 1.86 -13.09
N ASN A 257 -2.29 2.28 -13.81
CA ASN A 257 -3.39 3.05 -13.24
C ASN A 257 -4.17 2.25 -12.18
N LEU A 258 -4.26 0.93 -12.35
CA LEU A 258 -4.98 0.05 -11.44
C LEU A 258 -4.15 -0.36 -10.21
N LEU A 259 -2.85 -0.63 -10.38
CA LEU A 259 -1.97 -1.21 -9.36
C LEU A 259 -0.97 -0.18 -8.80
N THR A 260 -0.12 0.39 -9.63
CA THR A 260 1.01 1.22 -9.19
C THR A 260 0.54 2.58 -8.65
N TYR A 261 -0.48 3.18 -9.30
CA TYR A 261 -1.02 4.51 -8.97
C TYR A 261 -2.47 4.46 -8.49
N ARG A 262 -2.82 3.42 -7.79
CA ARG A 262 -4.17 3.16 -7.30
C ARG A 262 -4.72 4.29 -6.42
N ASP A 263 -3.88 4.89 -5.59
CA ASP A 263 -4.19 6.05 -4.74
C ASP A 263 -4.48 7.33 -5.54
N LYS A 264 -4.04 7.38 -6.79
CA LYS A 264 -4.21 8.49 -7.73
C LYS A 264 -4.85 8.04 -9.03
N LYS A 265 -5.64 6.99 -8.98
CA LYS A 265 -6.29 6.38 -10.13
C LYS A 265 -7.06 7.42 -10.93
N LEU A 266 -6.76 7.49 -12.23
CA LEU A 266 -7.52 8.30 -13.18
C LEU A 266 -8.89 7.67 -13.39
N GLY A 267 -9.94 8.46 -13.30
CA GLY A 267 -11.33 8.06 -13.54
C GLY A 267 -11.97 8.91 -14.63
N GLY A 268 -12.97 8.33 -15.31
CA GLY A 268 -13.65 8.97 -16.42
C GLY A 268 -12.89 8.90 -17.76
N ALA A 269 -13.63 8.85 -18.87
CA ALA A 269 -13.08 8.62 -20.21
C ALA A 269 -12.06 9.69 -20.66
N SER A 270 -12.34 10.96 -20.38
CA SER A 270 -11.46 12.07 -20.76
C SER A 270 -10.11 12.01 -20.02
N ALA A 271 -10.13 11.81 -18.70
CA ALA A 271 -8.90 11.72 -17.90
C ALA A 271 -8.07 10.49 -18.31
N MET A 272 -8.71 9.35 -18.58
CA MET A 272 -8.05 8.14 -19.06
C MET A 272 -7.40 8.36 -20.44
N PHE A 273 -8.10 8.99 -21.37
CA PHE A 273 -7.57 9.27 -22.72
C PHE A 273 -6.34 10.19 -22.66
N TRP A 274 -6.43 11.32 -21.97
CA TRP A 274 -5.31 12.25 -21.86
C TRP A 274 -4.16 11.68 -21.04
N GLY A 275 -4.46 10.88 -20.00
CA GLY A 275 -3.47 10.16 -19.24
C GLY A 275 -2.71 9.13 -20.09
N TRP A 276 -3.44 8.36 -20.89
CA TRP A 276 -2.86 7.40 -21.83
C TRP A 276 -1.97 8.08 -22.89
N LEU A 277 -2.41 9.19 -23.47
CA LEU A 277 -1.61 9.92 -24.44
C LEU A 277 -0.29 10.45 -23.85
N LYS A 278 -0.35 11.01 -22.64
CA LYS A 278 0.86 11.45 -21.91
C LYS A 278 1.78 10.27 -21.58
N PHE A 279 1.21 9.13 -21.21
CA PHE A 279 1.97 7.91 -20.92
C PHE A 279 2.69 7.39 -22.17
N CYS A 280 2.02 7.35 -23.30
CA CYS A 280 2.63 6.98 -24.58
C CYS A 280 3.77 7.93 -24.96
N GLY A 281 3.59 9.24 -24.79
CA GLY A 281 4.64 10.23 -25.00
C GLY A 281 5.86 10.01 -24.10
N ALA A 282 5.65 9.74 -22.79
CA ALA A 282 6.73 9.43 -21.86
C ALA A 282 7.50 8.17 -22.28
N CYS A 283 6.78 7.11 -22.68
CA CYS A 283 7.39 5.86 -23.15
C CYS A 283 8.17 6.05 -24.46
N ALA A 284 7.70 6.88 -25.39
CA ALA A 284 8.40 7.17 -26.64
C ALA A 284 9.76 7.85 -26.36
N VAL A 285 9.80 8.84 -25.46
CA VAL A 285 11.05 9.48 -25.03
C VAL A 285 12.01 8.49 -24.36
N GLY A 286 11.48 7.62 -23.49
CA GLY A 286 12.27 6.57 -22.86
C GLY A 286 12.84 5.56 -23.84
N ALA A 287 12.06 5.19 -24.87
CA ALA A 287 12.54 4.31 -25.94
C ALA A 287 13.67 4.95 -26.74
N PHE A 288 13.57 6.23 -27.07
CA PHE A 288 14.63 6.97 -27.73
C PHE A 288 15.90 7.02 -26.86
N ALA A 289 15.76 7.35 -25.57
CA ALA A 289 16.89 7.38 -24.65
C ALA A 289 17.57 6.00 -24.50
N ASN A 290 16.78 4.92 -24.46
CA ASN A 290 17.31 3.54 -24.43
C ASN A 290 18.21 3.26 -25.62
N VAL A 291 17.70 3.50 -26.85
CA VAL A 291 18.47 3.24 -28.08
C VAL A 291 19.73 4.10 -28.12
N ALA A 292 19.64 5.40 -27.81
CA ALA A 292 20.78 6.30 -27.85
C ALA A 292 21.90 5.86 -26.86
N VAL A 293 21.52 5.56 -25.61
CA VAL A 293 22.48 5.14 -24.59
C VAL A 293 23.10 3.77 -24.92
N ALA A 294 22.28 2.80 -25.32
CA ALA A 294 22.77 1.46 -25.67
C ALA A 294 23.75 1.51 -26.86
N THR A 295 23.45 2.32 -27.88
CA THR A 295 24.33 2.50 -29.03
C THR A 295 25.66 3.11 -28.63
N VAL A 296 25.63 4.23 -27.89
CA VAL A 296 26.87 4.91 -27.44
C VAL A 296 27.75 3.98 -26.61
N LEU A 297 27.16 3.22 -25.66
CA LEU A 297 27.93 2.30 -24.82
C LEU A 297 28.49 1.13 -25.61
N ASN A 298 27.76 0.60 -26.58
CA ASN A 298 28.26 -0.46 -27.46
C ASN A 298 29.39 0.03 -28.35
N ASP A 299 29.29 1.24 -28.89
CA ASP A 299 30.36 1.86 -29.70
C ASP A 299 31.63 2.14 -28.87
N GLN A 300 31.49 2.36 -27.56
CA GLN A 300 32.60 2.48 -26.62
C GLN A 300 33.21 1.13 -26.20
N GLY A 301 32.74 0.01 -26.77
CA GLY A 301 33.28 -1.32 -26.52
C GLY A 301 32.62 -2.12 -25.41
N LEU A 302 31.50 -1.61 -24.82
CA LEU A 302 30.73 -2.41 -23.89
C LEU A 302 30.00 -3.53 -24.66
N VAL A 303 30.01 -4.74 -24.10
CA VAL A 303 29.33 -5.89 -24.71
C VAL A 303 27.82 -5.57 -24.92
N TRP A 304 27.28 -5.94 -26.08
CA TRP A 304 25.96 -5.52 -26.56
C TRP A 304 24.82 -5.77 -25.55
N TRP A 305 24.83 -6.90 -24.84
CA TRP A 305 23.79 -7.20 -23.85
C TRP A 305 23.88 -6.31 -22.61
N ALA A 306 25.10 -5.93 -22.17
CA ALA A 306 25.27 -5.03 -21.05
C ALA A 306 24.88 -3.59 -21.42
N ALA A 307 25.25 -3.14 -22.65
CA ALA A 307 24.81 -1.86 -23.20
C ALA A 307 23.27 -1.77 -23.28
N ALA A 308 22.61 -2.83 -23.75
CA ALA A 308 21.15 -2.93 -23.80
C ALA A 308 20.52 -2.87 -22.40
N LEU A 309 21.05 -3.59 -21.40
CA LEU A 309 20.54 -3.55 -20.03
C LEU A 309 20.65 -2.17 -19.40
N VAL A 310 21.76 -1.46 -19.61
CA VAL A 310 21.92 -0.07 -19.12
C VAL A 310 20.90 0.85 -19.79
N GLY A 311 20.70 0.73 -21.10
CA GLY A 311 19.70 1.50 -21.83
C GLY A 311 18.27 1.26 -21.31
N VAL A 312 17.90 -0.01 -21.07
CA VAL A 312 16.60 -0.38 -20.49
C VAL A 312 16.43 0.17 -19.06
N ALA A 313 17.49 0.10 -18.24
CA ALA A 313 17.43 0.64 -16.87
C ALA A 313 17.18 2.15 -16.88
N ILE A 314 17.91 2.90 -17.71
CA ILE A 314 17.72 4.36 -17.85
C ILE A 314 16.35 4.69 -18.39
N ALA A 315 15.87 3.97 -19.43
CA ALA A 315 14.52 4.17 -19.96
C ALA A 315 13.44 3.88 -18.91
N SER A 316 13.62 2.84 -18.09
CA SER A 316 12.67 2.49 -17.03
C SER A 316 12.58 3.57 -15.96
N VAL A 317 13.72 4.11 -15.51
CA VAL A 317 13.76 5.23 -14.56
C VAL A 317 13.09 6.46 -15.16
N TRP A 318 13.39 6.77 -16.42
CA TRP A 318 12.81 7.89 -17.14
C TRP A 318 11.29 7.77 -17.29
N ASN A 319 10.83 6.62 -17.77
CA ASN A 319 9.41 6.35 -17.95
C ASN A 319 8.65 6.43 -16.62
N TYR A 320 9.22 5.90 -15.56
CA TYR A 320 8.66 6.00 -14.22
C TYR A 320 8.57 7.47 -13.75
N ALA A 321 9.66 8.22 -13.86
CA ALA A 321 9.73 9.61 -13.41
C ALA A 321 8.73 10.50 -14.16
N LEU A 322 8.70 10.42 -15.49
CA LEU A 322 7.78 11.20 -16.31
C LEU A 322 6.32 10.79 -16.09
N SER A 323 6.05 9.49 -16.06
CA SER A 323 4.69 8.99 -15.85
C SER A 323 4.17 9.39 -14.48
N SER A 324 4.99 9.25 -13.42
CA SER A 324 4.62 9.64 -12.06
C SER A 324 4.30 11.13 -11.94
N LYS A 325 5.05 11.97 -12.68
CA LYS A 325 4.89 13.44 -12.62
C LYS A 325 3.75 13.95 -13.51
N PHE A 326 3.71 13.50 -14.76
CA PHE A 326 2.84 14.12 -15.78
C PHE A 326 1.53 13.37 -16.00
N VAL A 327 1.47 12.08 -15.71
CA VAL A 327 0.25 11.26 -15.85
C VAL A 327 -0.53 11.23 -14.56
N TRP A 328 0.11 10.87 -13.45
CA TRP A 328 -0.55 10.68 -12.14
C TRP A 328 -0.28 11.78 -11.11
N GLY A 329 0.38 12.89 -11.50
CA GLY A 329 0.62 14.06 -10.64
C GLY A 329 1.81 13.92 -9.71
N ARG A 330 2.25 15.05 -9.14
CA ARG A 330 3.52 15.23 -8.42
C ARG A 330 3.79 14.18 -7.33
N PHE A 331 5.07 13.80 -7.23
CA PHE A 331 5.63 13.28 -5.99
C PHE A 331 5.36 14.28 -4.86
N ARG A 332 4.65 13.87 -3.84
CA ARG A 332 4.66 14.44 -2.50
C ARG A 332 4.92 13.31 -1.52
#